data_e11b2522b967e8b3cefcd7e42ca06847
#
_entry.id   e11b2522b967e8b3cefcd7e42ca06847
#
_cell.length_a   1.000
_cell.length_b   1.000
_cell.length_c   1.000
_cell.angle_alpha   90.00
_cell.angle_beta   90.00
_cell.angle_gamma   90.00
#
_symmetry.space_group_name_H-M   'P 1'
#
loop_
_entity.id
_entity.type
_entity.pdbx_description
1 polymer ?
#
loop_
_entity_poly.entity_id
_entity_poly.type
_entity_poly.pdbx_seq_one_letter_code
_entity_poly.pdbx_strand_id
1 'polypeptide(L)'
;ELELFMAPFSSDQTQGGALVVIHDVTEQRKSEQSRREFVANVSHELRTPLTNIKSYAETIVSAGDELPRELHDNFMGVIINEADRMTRIVQDLLTLSKIDYGKMEMNISRFSFAKAISNVYEAARLNAEQNHHHTMVFHCEDNIPDVLGDRERIEQVVMNIVSNAIKYTPDGGKIEIYAGSSGKSVFVRVTDNGIGIPEKDLPRLFERFYRVDKARSRESGGTGLGLSIAREILSQHRGEIKIDSVYGEGTDVRITLPAAPPEK
;
A
#
# COMPACT_ATOMS: atom_id res chain seq x y z
N GLU A 1 29.37 2.77 -3.30
CA GLU A 1 30.20 1.66 -2.82
C GLU A 1 31.00 1.11 -4.01
N LEU A 2 32.34 1.00 -3.83
CA LEU A 2 33.22 0.60 -4.91
C LEU A 2 33.91 -0.73 -4.58
N GLU A 3 33.88 -1.68 -5.50
CA GLU A 3 34.73 -2.89 -5.45
C GLU A 3 35.97 -2.66 -6.29
N LEU A 4 37.13 -2.98 -5.70
CA LEU A 4 38.42 -2.82 -6.31
C LEU A 4 39.05 -4.21 -6.52
N PHE A 5 39.35 -4.52 -7.78
CA PHE A 5 40.10 -5.71 -8.15
C PHE A 5 41.47 -5.28 -8.62
N MET A 6 42.52 -5.85 -8.04
CA MET A 6 43.89 -5.59 -8.43
C MET A 6 44.57 -6.88 -8.88
N ALA A 7 45.16 -6.86 -10.07
CA ALA A 7 45.95 -7.97 -10.59
C ALA A 7 47.31 -7.45 -11.05
N PRO A 8 48.41 -8.03 -10.60
CA PRO A 8 49.72 -7.69 -11.13
C PRO A 8 49.86 -8.22 -12.55
N PHE A 9 50.48 -7.45 -13.40
CA PHE A 9 50.92 -7.93 -14.72
C PHE A 9 52.42 -7.69 -14.90
N SER A 10 53.12 -8.62 -15.47
CA SER A 10 54.52 -8.49 -15.88
C SER A 10 54.67 -8.87 -17.36
N SER A 11 55.47 -8.11 -18.07
CA SER A 11 55.87 -8.42 -19.46
C SER A 11 57.40 -8.55 -19.50
N ASP A 12 57.88 -9.46 -20.31
CA ASP A 12 59.32 -9.75 -20.47
C ASP A 12 60.15 -8.55 -20.93
N GLN A 13 59.51 -7.46 -21.36
CA GLN A 13 60.18 -6.27 -21.91
C GLN A 13 59.89 -4.96 -21.15
N THR A 14 59.06 -4.97 -20.08
CA THR A 14 58.70 -3.75 -19.34
C THR A 14 58.64 -4.02 -17.85
N GLN A 15 58.90 -2.97 -17.02
CA GLN A 15 58.65 -3.07 -15.59
C GLN A 15 57.17 -3.45 -15.35
N GLY A 16 57.01 -4.43 -14.47
CA GLY A 16 55.68 -4.91 -14.09
C GLY A 16 54.75 -3.78 -13.55
N GLY A 17 53.52 -3.91 -13.76
CA GLY A 17 52.50 -2.99 -13.30
C GLY A 17 51.35 -3.70 -12.59
N ALA A 18 50.35 -2.96 -12.17
CA ALA A 18 49.09 -3.49 -11.64
C ALA A 18 47.91 -2.99 -12.49
N LEU A 19 47.07 -3.92 -12.88
CA LEU A 19 45.75 -3.61 -13.42
C LEU A 19 44.79 -3.41 -12.25
N VAL A 20 44.16 -2.26 -12.20
CA VAL A 20 43.13 -1.93 -11.22
C VAL A 20 41.79 -1.79 -11.94
N VAL A 21 40.82 -2.63 -11.58
CA VAL A 21 39.44 -2.53 -12.04
C VAL A 21 38.59 -2.00 -10.91
N ILE A 22 37.91 -0.90 -11.16
CA ILE A 22 37.00 -0.26 -10.19
C ILE A 22 35.59 -0.50 -10.69
N HIS A 23 34.77 -1.16 -9.86
CA HIS A 23 33.37 -1.43 -10.16
C HIS A 23 32.48 -0.71 -9.15
N ASP A 24 31.59 0.15 -9.62
CA ASP A 24 30.58 0.77 -8.76
C ASP A 24 29.41 -0.22 -8.55
N VAL A 25 29.35 -0.80 -7.37
CA VAL A 25 28.34 -1.77 -6.95
C VAL A 25 27.25 -1.19 -6.06
N THR A 26 27.16 0.14 -6.00
CA THR A 26 26.23 0.85 -5.10
C THR A 26 24.79 0.41 -5.32
N GLU A 27 24.34 0.43 -6.56
CA GLU A 27 22.95 0.06 -6.90
C GLU A 27 22.69 -1.43 -6.72
N GLN A 28 23.65 -2.28 -7.05
CA GLN A 28 23.54 -3.72 -6.84
C GLN A 28 23.40 -4.04 -5.34
N ARG A 29 24.25 -3.46 -4.49
CA ARG A 29 24.19 -3.69 -3.02
C ARG A 29 22.90 -3.14 -2.40
N LYS A 30 22.44 -1.96 -2.83
CA LYS A 30 21.14 -1.43 -2.39
C LYS A 30 19.99 -2.38 -2.76
N SER A 31 20.00 -2.92 -3.96
CA SER A 31 19.00 -3.88 -4.42
C SER A 31 19.01 -5.17 -3.59
N GLU A 32 20.21 -5.74 -3.33
CA GLU A 32 20.36 -6.93 -2.48
C GLU A 32 19.91 -6.67 -1.04
N GLN A 33 20.28 -5.52 -0.47
CA GLN A 33 19.85 -5.10 0.86
C GLN A 33 18.33 -5.01 0.94
N SER A 34 17.71 -4.29 0.01
CA SER A 34 16.26 -4.15 -0.08
C SER A 34 15.54 -5.50 -0.20
N ARG A 35 16.11 -6.43 -0.98
CA ARG A 35 15.58 -7.80 -1.09
C ARG A 35 15.68 -8.58 0.21
N ARG A 36 16.80 -8.48 0.93
CA ARG A 36 16.98 -9.15 2.24
C ARG A 36 16.00 -8.59 3.27
N GLU A 37 15.86 -7.26 3.33
CA GLU A 37 14.91 -6.58 4.21
C GLU A 37 13.45 -6.97 3.87
N PHE A 38 13.12 -7.06 2.59
CA PHE A 38 11.81 -7.53 2.14
C PHE A 38 11.49 -8.93 2.67
N VAL A 39 12.39 -9.92 2.48
CA VAL A 39 12.19 -11.29 2.96
C VAL A 39 12.07 -11.34 4.50
N ALA A 40 12.89 -10.58 5.22
CA ALA A 40 12.82 -10.49 6.67
C ALA A 40 11.47 -9.90 7.12
N ASN A 41 11.02 -8.81 6.50
CA ASN A 41 9.75 -8.17 6.82
C ASN A 41 8.55 -9.09 6.51
N VAL A 42 8.53 -9.78 5.37
CA VAL A 42 7.51 -10.81 5.05
C VAL A 42 7.43 -11.85 6.15
N SER A 43 8.59 -12.39 6.54
CA SER A 43 8.66 -13.43 7.58
C SER A 43 8.11 -12.94 8.92
N HIS A 44 8.39 -11.70 9.29
CA HIS A 44 7.88 -11.08 10.51
C HIS A 44 6.37 -10.81 10.45
N GLU A 45 5.89 -10.23 9.34
CA GLU A 45 4.47 -9.88 9.18
C GLU A 45 3.56 -11.12 9.06
N LEU A 46 4.09 -12.28 8.63
CA LEU A 46 3.36 -13.54 8.63
C LEU A 46 3.46 -14.29 9.97
N ARG A 47 4.60 -14.20 10.68
CA ARG A 47 4.79 -14.92 11.95
C ARG A 47 3.87 -14.41 13.05
N THR A 48 3.69 -13.09 13.16
CA THR A 48 2.88 -12.48 14.23
C THR A 48 1.42 -12.96 14.20
N PRO A 49 0.65 -12.82 13.10
CA PRO A 49 -0.72 -13.31 13.06
C PRO A 49 -0.82 -14.83 13.26
N LEU A 50 0.13 -15.61 12.72
CA LEU A 50 0.16 -17.06 12.93
C LEU A 50 0.34 -17.43 14.41
N THR A 51 1.21 -16.71 15.13
CA THR A 51 1.41 -16.91 16.57
C THR A 51 0.14 -16.56 17.35
N ASN A 52 -0.54 -15.46 17.01
CA ASN A 52 -1.81 -15.09 17.63
C ASN A 52 -2.89 -16.14 17.41
N ILE A 53 -3.10 -16.58 16.15
CA ILE A 53 -4.06 -17.64 15.80
C ILE A 53 -3.78 -18.89 16.64
N LYS A 54 -2.52 -19.32 16.68
CA LYS A 54 -2.11 -20.50 17.44
C LYS A 54 -2.40 -20.35 18.93
N SER A 55 -2.00 -19.23 19.54
CA SER A 55 -2.19 -18.98 20.98
C SER A 55 -3.66 -18.96 21.38
N TYR A 56 -4.52 -18.26 20.62
CA TYR A 56 -5.96 -18.23 20.90
C TYR A 56 -6.62 -19.59 20.69
N ALA A 57 -6.24 -20.33 19.64
CA ALA A 57 -6.74 -21.67 19.42
C ALA A 57 -6.32 -22.65 20.55
N GLU A 58 -5.06 -22.59 21.00
CA GLU A 58 -4.58 -23.40 22.13
C GLU A 58 -5.32 -23.06 23.42
N THR A 59 -5.63 -21.76 23.65
CA THR A 59 -6.41 -21.32 24.81
C THR A 59 -7.83 -21.89 24.78
N ILE A 60 -8.52 -21.82 23.62
CA ILE A 60 -9.86 -22.38 23.45
C ILE A 60 -9.85 -23.89 23.72
N VAL A 61 -8.89 -24.61 23.14
CA VAL A 61 -8.79 -26.08 23.31
C VAL A 61 -8.48 -26.46 24.77
N SER A 62 -7.59 -25.71 25.43
CA SER A 62 -7.17 -26.02 26.81
C SER A 62 -8.25 -25.71 27.83
N ALA A 63 -9.05 -24.68 27.61
CA ALA A 63 -10.14 -24.29 28.52
C ALA A 63 -11.39 -25.17 28.32
N GLY A 64 -11.59 -25.73 27.12
CA GLY A 64 -12.73 -26.59 26.82
C GLY A 64 -14.06 -25.96 27.19
N ASP A 65 -14.92 -26.74 27.84
CA ASP A 65 -16.27 -26.30 28.25
C ASP A 65 -16.28 -25.27 29.41
N GLU A 66 -15.12 -25.03 30.05
CA GLU A 66 -14.99 -24.03 31.12
C GLU A 66 -14.85 -22.60 30.58
N LEU A 67 -14.59 -22.43 29.25
CA LEU A 67 -14.45 -21.11 28.64
C LEU A 67 -15.82 -20.43 28.51
N PRO A 68 -16.03 -19.24 29.11
CA PRO A 68 -17.26 -18.49 28.91
C PRO A 68 -17.51 -18.21 27.44
N ARG A 69 -18.77 -18.36 26.98
CA ARG A 69 -19.15 -18.21 25.58
C ARG A 69 -18.71 -16.88 24.97
N GLU A 70 -18.81 -15.80 25.73
CA GLU A 70 -18.40 -14.48 25.30
C GLU A 70 -16.88 -14.42 24.98
N LEU A 71 -16.04 -15.04 25.84
CA LEU A 71 -14.60 -15.13 25.60
C LEU A 71 -14.27 -16.06 24.43
N HIS A 72 -15.00 -17.17 24.28
CA HIS A 72 -14.86 -18.07 23.14
C HIS A 72 -15.13 -17.32 21.83
N ASP A 73 -16.25 -16.59 21.75
CA ASP A 73 -16.65 -15.85 20.55
C ASP A 73 -15.65 -14.71 20.25
N ASN A 74 -15.14 -14.03 21.27
CA ASN A 74 -14.08 -13.02 21.12
C ASN A 74 -12.78 -13.63 20.57
N PHE A 75 -12.34 -14.79 21.09
CA PHE A 75 -11.11 -15.44 20.62
C PHE A 75 -11.26 -15.96 19.19
N MET A 76 -12.41 -16.50 18.85
CA MET A 76 -12.72 -16.88 17.46
C MET A 76 -12.72 -15.67 16.53
N GLY A 77 -13.25 -14.53 16.97
CA GLY A 77 -13.19 -13.28 16.23
C GLY A 77 -11.74 -12.82 15.95
N VAL A 78 -10.86 -12.92 16.93
CA VAL A 78 -9.43 -12.61 16.74
C VAL A 78 -8.79 -13.57 15.74
N ILE A 79 -9.07 -14.88 15.83
CA ILE A 79 -8.53 -15.88 14.89
C ILE A 79 -8.95 -15.56 13.45
N ILE A 80 -10.22 -15.25 13.23
CA ILE A 80 -10.76 -14.89 11.90
C ILE A 80 -10.08 -13.62 11.38
N ASN A 81 -9.99 -12.57 12.19
CA ASN A 81 -9.38 -11.31 11.80
C ASN A 81 -7.90 -11.47 11.41
N GLU A 82 -7.15 -12.29 12.14
CA GLU A 82 -5.73 -12.54 11.83
C GLU A 82 -5.58 -13.42 10.57
N ALA A 83 -6.47 -14.38 10.33
CA ALA A 83 -6.50 -15.17 9.09
C ALA A 83 -6.81 -14.29 7.87
N ASP A 84 -7.77 -13.38 7.97
CA ASP A 84 -8.10 -12.39 6.93
C ASP A 84 -6.92 -11.44 6.67
N ARG A 85 -6.22 -11.04 7.73
CA ARG A 85 -4.99 -10.24 7.62
C ARG A 85 -3.91 -10.99 6.86
N MET A 86 -3.66 -12.27 7.17
CA MET A 86 -2.70 -13.11 6.44
C MET A 86 -3.07 -13.23 4.96
N THR A 87 -4.34 -13.42 4.66
CA THR A 87 -4.85 -13.49 3.29
C THR A 87 -4.52 -12.21 2.52
N ARG A 88 -4.76 -11.04 3.12
CA ARG A 88 -4.41 -9.75 2.50
C ARG A 88 -2.91 -9.60 2.27
N ILE A 89 -2.06 -9.97 3.25
CA ILE A 89 -0.60 -9.94 3.08
C ILE A 89 -0.17 -10.80 1.90
N VAL A 90 -0.68 -12.02 1.79
CA VAL A 90 -0.35 -12.95 0.69
C VAL A 90 -0.80 -12.36 -0.67
N GLN A 91 -2.00 -11.79 -0.76
CA GLN A 91 -2.50 -11.15 -1.98
C GLN A 91 -1.65 -9.95 -2.39
N ASP A 92 -1.26 -9.10 -1.43
CA ASP A 92 -0.36 -7.96 -1.67
C ASP A 92 1.00 -8.42 -2.18
N LEU A 93 1.58 -9.48 -1.58
CA LEU A 93 2.85 -10.06 -2.00
C LEU A 93 2.78 -10.65 -3.41
N LEU A 94 1.70 -11.36 -3.75
CA LEU A 94 1.49 -11.89 -5.09
C LEU A 94 1.35 -10.75 -6.12
N THR A 95 0.67 -9.67 -5.76
CA THR A 95 0.53 -8.48 -6.60
C THR A 95 1.90 -7.84 -6.84
N LEU A 96 2.69 -7.59 -5.79
CA LEU A 96 4.05 -7.05 -5.91
C LEU A 96 4.97 -7.96 -6.73
N SER A 97 4.88 -9.28 -6.52
CA SER A 97 5.65 -10.25 -7.30
C SER A 97 5.33 -10.15 -8.80
N LYS A 98 4.04 -10.07 -9.17
CA LYS A 98 3.64 -9.90 -10.58
C LYS A 98 4.16 -8.59 -11.18
N ILE A 99 4.15 -7.52 -10.39
CA ILE A 99 4.68 -6.20 -10.78
C ILE A 99 6.19 -6.28 -11.01
N ASP A 100 6.96 -6.79 -10.03
CA ASP A 100 8.42 -6.86 -10.06
C ASP A 100 8.95 -7.70 -11.24
N TYR A 101 8.23 -8.74 -11.63
CA TYR A 101 8.58 -9.59 -12.78
C TYR A 101 7.99 -9.11 -14.11
N GLY A 102 7.32 -7.96 -14.15
CA GLY A 102 6.64 -7.46 -15.35
C GLY A 102 5.53 -8.38 -15.87
N LYS A 103 5.00 -9.25 -15.02
CA LYS A 103 3.96 -10.24 -15.34
C LYS A 103 2.55 -9.80 -14.93
N MET A 104 2.40 -8.54 -14.55
CA MET A 104 1.09 -8.00 -14.23
C MET A 104 0.32 -7.78 -15.52
N GLU A 105 -0.58 -8.68 -15.84
CA GLU A 105 -1.54 -8.50 -16.93
C GLU A 105 -2.51 -7.39 -16.55
N MET A 106 -2.65 -6.40 -17.43
CA MET A 106 -3.53 -5.26 -17.26
C MET A 106 -4.70 -5.40 -18.24
N ASN A 107 -5.90 -5.39 -17.73
CA ASN A 107 -7.11 -5.37 -18.55
C ASN A 107 -7.45 -3.92 -18.94
N ILE A 108 -6.70 -3.39 -19.92
CA ILE A 108 -6.85 -2.00 -20.34
C ILE A 108 -8.14 -1.83 -21.16
N SER A 109 -9.07 -1.08 -20.62
CA SER A 109 -10.35 -0.73 -21.27
C SER A 109 -10.71 0.72 -21.00
N ARG A 110 -11.60 1.28 -21.81
CA ARG A 110 -12.21 2.59 -21.53
C ARG A 110 -13.30 2.42 -20.50
N PHE A 111 -13.27 3.22 -19.45
CA PHE A 111 -14.29 3.19 -18.40
C PHE A 111 -14.59 4.58 -17.84
N SER A 112 -15.79 4.73 -17.30
CA SER A 112 -16.20 5.95 -16.60
C SER A 112 -15.48 6.08 -15.27
N PHE A 113 -14.62 7.10 -15.15
CA PHE A 113 -13.90 7.38 -13.92
C PHE A 113 -14.84 7.74 -12.77
N ALA A 114 -15.84 8.60 -13.05
CA ALA A 114 -16.86 8.98 -12.06
C ALA A 114 -17.57 7.76 -11.45
N LYS A 115 -17.96 6.79 -12.30
CA LYS A 115 -18.62 5.56 -11.84
C LYS A 115 -17.72 4.67 -11.03
N ALA A 116 -16.42 4.54 -11.39
CA ALA A 116 -15.45 3.78 -10.63
C ALA A 116 -15.25 4.37 -9.22
N ILE A 117 -15.10 5.70 -9.11
CA ILE A 117 -14.95 6.34 -7.80
C ILE A 117 -16.25 6.26 -6.97
N SER A 118 -17.41 6.42 -7.58
CA SER A 118 -18.70 6.21 -6.90
C SER A 118 -18.85 4.80 -6.33
N ASN A 119 -18.43 3.76 -7.05
CA ASN A 119 -18.46 2.38 -6.54
C ASN A 119 -17.58 2.20 -5.31
N VAL A 120 -16.36 2.78 -5.32
CA VAL A 120 -15.46 2.73 -4.16
C VAL A 120 -16.05 3.46 -2.96
N TYR A 121 -16.65 4.64 -3.18
CA TYR A 121 -17.34 5.38 -2.13
C TYR A 121 -18.46 4.55 -1.50
N GLU A 122 -19.38 4.00 -2.31
CA GLU A 122 -20.50 3.19 -1.79
C GLU A 122 -20.03 1.94 -1.04
N ALA A 123 -18.97 1.26 -1.52
CA ALA A 123 -18.41 0.10 -0.85
C ALA A 123 -17.76 0.45 0.51
N ALA A 124 -17.16 1.61 0.63
CA ALA A 124 -16.48 2.05 1.85
C ALA A 124 -17.42 2.69 2.88
N ARG A 125 -18.48 3.37 2.42
CA ARG A 125 -19.39 4.18 3.23
C ARG A 125 -20.01 3.41 4.39
N LEU A 126 -20.55 2.22 4.11
CA LEU A 126 -21.21 1.41 5.15
C LEU A 126 -20.27 1.07 6.29
N ASN A 127 -19.03 0.71 5.98
CA ASN A 127 -18.02 0.41 7.01
C ASN A 127 -17.65 1.66 7.82
N ALA A 128 -17.44 2.78 7.16
CA ALA A 128 -17.08 4.04 7.81
C ALA A 128 -18.18 4.56 8.75
N GLU A 129 -19.43 4.52 8.31
CA GLU A 129 -20.57 5.03 9.07
C GLU A 129 -20.96 4.10 10.23
N GLN A 130 -21.01 2.77 10.00
CA GLN A 130 -21.49 1.82 11.00
C GLN A 130 -20.45 1.44 12.04
N ASN A 131 -19.19 1.26 11.64
CA ASN A 131 -18.14 0.76 12.54
C ASN A 131 -17.31 1.88 13.16
N HIS A 132 -17.25 3.06 12.53
CA HIS A 132 -16.43 4.18 12.98
C HIS A 132 -17.19 5.49 13.18
N HIS A 133 -18.49 5.52 12.87
CA HIS A 133 -19.35 6.71 12.96
C HIS A 133 -18.80 7.92 12.18
N HIS A 134 -18.02 7.67 11.10
CA HIS A 134 -17.45 8.72 10.28
C HIS A 134 -18.53 9.39 9.43
N THR A 135 -18.40 10.69 9.22
CA THR A 135 -19.15 11.40 8.19
C THR A 135 -18.38 11.29 6.87
N MET A 136 -18.89 10.49 5.93
CA MET A 136 -18.34 10.41 4.58
C MET A 136 -19.13 11.27 3.60
N VAL A 137 -18.42 12.09 2.81
CA VAL A 137 -19.02 12.97 1.79
C VAL A 137 -18.35 12.69 0.45
N PHE A 138 -19.17 12.55 -0.60
CA PHE A 138 -18.69 12.38 -1.96
C PHE A 138 -19.14 13.54 -2.85
N HIS A 139 -18.19 14.19 -3.48
CA HIS A 139 -18.41 15.21 -4.49
C HIS A 139 -17.88 14.73 -5.83
N CYS A 140 -18.68 14.85 -6.86
CA CYS A 140 -18.31 14.47 -8.22
C CYS A 140 -18.63 15.63 -9.15
N GLU A 141 -17.65 16.10 -9.91
CA GLU A 141 -17.89 17.09 -10.97
C GLU A 141 -18.74 16.48 -12.10
N ASP A 142 -19.48 17.33 -12.79
CA ASP A 142 -20.19 16.94 -14.00
C ASP A 142 -19.18 16.71 -15.14
N ASN A 143 -19.50 15.73 -16.02
CA ASN A 143 -18.78 15.48 -17.27
C ASN A 143 -17.29 15.16 -17.10
N ILE A 144 -16.91 14.38 -16.07
CA ILE A 144 -15.55 13.88 -15.94
C ILE A 144 -15.25 12.96 -17.13
N PRO A 145 -14.14 13.17 -17.87
CA PRO A 145 -13.74 12.30 -18.97
C PRO A 145 -13.49 10.85 -18.52
N ASP A 146 -13.71 9.91 -19.44
CA ASP A 146 -13.31 8.52 -19.25
C ASP A 146 -11.80 8.37 -19.09
N VAL A 147 -11.39 7.23 -18.54
CA VAL A 147 -10.00 6.80 -18.45
C VAL A 147 -9.78 5.55 -19.29
N LEU A 148 -8.59 5.45 -19.91
CA LEU A 148 -8.13 4.23 -20.55
C LEU A 148 -7.17 3.52 -19.59
N GLY A 149 -7.61 2.42 -19.01
CA GLY A 149 -6.85 1.72 -17.97
C GLY A 149 -7.54 0.45 -17.47
N ASP A 150 -6.95 -0.17 -16.48
CA ASP A 150 -7.54 -1.30 -15.75
C ASP A 150 -8.40 -0.76 -14.60
N ARG A 151 -9.70 -0.82 -14.80
CA ARG A 151 -10.68 -0.30 -13.84
C ARG A 151 -10.54 -0.92 -12.45
N GLU A 152 -10.40 -2.25 -12.37
CA GLU A 152 -10.33 -2.96 -11.08
C GLU A 152 -9.09 -2.53 -10.30
N ARG A 153 -7.96 -2.34 -10.99
CA ARG A 153 -6.73 -1.86 -10.38
C ARG A 153 -6.83 -0.41 -9.90
N ILE A 154 -7.48 0.44 -10.65
CA ILE A 154 -7.72 1.83 -10.21
C ILE A 154 -8.69 1.87 -9.03
N GLU A 155 -9.78 1.10 -9.03
CA GLU A 155 -10.68 0.96 -7.88
C GLU A 155 -9.91 0.43 -6.65
N GLN A 156 -9.00 -0.56 -6.81
CA GLN A 156 -8.11 -1.06 -5.75
C GLN A 156 -7.21 0.04 -5.17
N VAL A 157 -6.61 0.88 -6.02
CA VAL A 157 -5.77 2.01 -5.59
C VAL A 157 -6.59 2.98 -4.73
N VAL A 158 -7.74 3.40 -5.24
CA VAL A 158 -8.60 4.36 -4.51
C VAL A 158 -9.12 3.75 -3.21
N MET A 159 -9.52 2.48 -3.21
CA MET A 159 -9.94 1.77 -2.00
C MET A 159 -8.82 1.71 -0.95
N ASN A 160 -7.56 1.51 -1.34
CA ASN A 160 -6.42 1.54 -0.41
C ASN A 160 -6.29 2.91 0.27
N ILE A 161 -6.50 4.00 -0.46
CA ILE A 161 -6.44 5.36 0.11
C ILE A 161 -7.62 5.61 1.04
N VAL A 162 -8.84 5.29 0.60
CA VAL A 162 -10.08 5.46 1.40
C VAL A 162 -10.01 4.62 2.67
N SER A 163 -9.53 3.37 2.58
CA SER A 163 -9.35 2.50 3.75
C SER A 163 -8.34 3.07 4.74
N ASN A 164 -7.27 3.72 4.26
CA ASN A 164 -6.32 4.42 5.13
C ASN A 164 -6.99 5.63 5.81
N ALA A 165 -7.76 6.43 5.09
CA ALA A 165 -8.51 7.56 5.66
C ALA A 165 -9.45 7.07 6.78
N ILE A 166 -10.25 6.01 6.54
CA ILE A 166 -11.13 5.42 7.55
C ILE A 166 -10.35 4.96 8.77
N LYS A 167 -9.25 4.26 8.55
CA LYS A 167 -8.43 3.67 9.60
C LYS A 167 -7.72 4.68 10.49
N TYR A 168 -7.25 5.79 9.93
CA TYR A 168 -6.44 6.78 10.64
C TYR A 168 -7.22 8.03 11.07
N THR A 169 -8.51 8.07 10.79
CA THR A 169 -9.44 9.07 11.31
C THR A 169 -10.05 8.54 12.62
N PRO A 170 -10.03 9.29 13.73
CA PRO A 170 -10.74 8.92 14.95
C PRO A 170 -12.24 8.80 14.72
N ASP A 171 -12.91 7.95 15.51
CA ASP A 171 -14.36 7.77 15.45
C ASP A 171 -15.11 9.11 15.49
N GLY A 172 -16.11 9.24 14.62
CA GLY A 172 -16.87 10.49 14.44
C GLY A 172 -16.20 11.52 13.55
N GLY A 173 -15.01 11.24 13.00
CA GLY A 173 -14.31 12.14 12.09
C GLY A 173 -14.95 12.26 10.72
N LYS A 174 -14.34 13.07 9.85
CA LYS A 174 -14.86 13.42 8.53
C LYS A 174 -13.89 12.97 7.43
N ILE A 175 -14.45 12.35 6.38
CA ILE A 175 -13.71 11.94 5.19
C ILE A 175 -14.45 12.49 3.96
N GLU A 176 -13.74 13.22 3.13
CA GLU A 176 -14.28 13.80 1.89
C GLU A 176 -13.57 13.18 0.68
N ILE A 177 -14.36 12.70 -0.27
CA ILE A 177 -13.88 12.20 -1.55
C ILE A 177 -14.38 13.15 -2.63
N TYR A 178 -13.45 13.68 -3.42
CA TYR A 178 -13.77 14.59 -4.51
C TYR A 178 -13.22 14.01 -5.82
N ALA A 179 -14.10 13.78 -6.80
CA ALA A 179 -13.71 13.37 -8.15
C ALA A 179 -13.91 14.52 -9.13
N GLY A 180 -12.92 14.77 -9.98
CA GLY A 180 -12.94 15.88 -10.92
C GLY A 180 -11.99 15.69 -12.09
N SER A 181 -11.89 16.73 -12.92
CA SER A 181 -10.99 16.78 -14.05
C SER A 181 -10.20 18.09 -14.09
N SER A 182 -9.01 18.04 -14.67
CA SER A 182 -8.16 19.22 -14.84
C SER A 182 -7.36 19.07 -16.14
N GLY A 183 -7.69 19.88 -17.14
CA GLY A 183 -7.03 19.84 -18.45
C GLY A 183 -7.22 18.49 -19.15
N LYS A 184 -6.13 17.74 -19.33
CA LYS A 184 -6.12 16.41 -19.96
C LYS A 184 -6.08 15.25 -18.94
N SER A 185 -6.37 15.53 -17.69
CA SER A 185 -6.30 14.54 -16.61
C SER A 185 -7.60 14.52 -15.82
N VAL A 186 -7.88 13.37 -15.23
CA VAL A 186 -8.88 13.21 -14.17
C VAL A 186 -8.16 13.04 -12.83
N PHE A 187 -8.84 13.36 -11.75
CA PHE A 187 -8.28 13.15 -10.42
C PHE A 187 -9.34 12.75 -9.41
N VAL A 188 -8.90 12.02 -8.39
CA VAL A 188 -9.65 11.83 -7.16
C VAL A 188 -8.80 12.35 -5.99
N ARG A 189 -9.43 13.08 -5.11
CA ARG A 189 -8.86 13.63 -3.88
C ARG A 189 -9.61 13.04 -2.70
N VAL A 190 -8.87 12.49 -1.74
CA VAL A 190 -9.41 11.96 -0.48
C VAL A 190 -8.80 12.78 0.63
N THR A 191 -9.64 13.46 1.40
CA THR A 191 -9.21 14.30 2.53
C THR A 191 -9.85 13.77 3.81
N ASP A 192 -9.07 13.64 4.85
CA ASP A 192 -9.52 13.26 6.19
C ASP A 192 -9.05 14.27 7.24
N ASN A 193 -9.76 14.35 8.35
CA ASN A 193 -9.38 15.10 9.54
C ASN A 193 -8.78 14.17 10.63
N GLY A 194 -8.04 13.16 10.19
CA GLY A 194 -7.41 12.16 11.03
C GLY A 194 -6.17 12.65 11.76
N ILE A 195 -5.39 11.69 12.24
CA ILE A 195 -4.18 11.97 13.04
C ILE A 195 -3.05 12.63 12.24
N GLY A 196 -3.16 12.68 10.90
CA GLY A 196 -2.11 13.18 10.03
C GLY A 196 -0.82 12.34 10.08
N ILE A 197 0.19 12.80 9.34
CA ILE A 197 1.47 12.11 9.16
C ILE A 197 2.60 13.08 9.51
N PRO A 198 3.57 12.68 10.37
CA PRO A 198 4.74 13.51 10.63
C PRO A 198 5.55 13.78 9.35
N GLU A 199 6.03 15.00 9.16
CA GLU A 199 6.76 15.42 7.97
C GLU A 199 7.97 14.53 7.63
N LYS A 200 8.70 14.07 8.64
CA LYS A 200 9.85 13.15 8.50
C LYS A 200 9.48 11.81 7.87
N ASP A 201 8.22 11.39 7.96
CA ASP A 201 7.73 10.09 7.49
C ASP A 201 7.15 10.15 6.07
N LEU A 202 6.75 11.35 5.58
CA LEU A 202 6.17 11.55 4.25
C LEU A 202 7.02 10.97 3.10
N PRO A 203 8.35 11.18 3.04
CA PRO A 203 9.18 10.65 1.96
C PRO A 203 9.22 9.11 1.92
N ARG A 204 8.91 8.45 3.04
CA ARG A 204 9.03 7.02 3.23
C ARG A 204 7.73 6.25 3.05
N LEU A 205 6.60 6.91 2.91
CA LEU A 205 5.27 6.29 2.86
C LEU A 205 5.11 5.26 1.74
N PHE A 206 5.88 5.40 0.67
CA PHE A 206 5.86 4.48 -0.47
C PHE A 206 6.88 3.35 -0.38
N GLU A 207 7.71 3.30 0.70
CA GLU A 207 8.59 2.16 0.96
C GLU A 207 7.75 0.94 1.35
N ARG A 208 8.16 -0.25 0.90
CA ARG A 208 7.46 -1.51 1.23
C ARG A 208 7.58 -1.81 2.71
N PHE A 209 6.47 -2.20 3.35
CA PHE A 209 6.35 -2.47 4.80
C PHE A 209 6.58 -1.26 5.71
N TYR A 210 6.71 -0.05 5.14
CA TYR A 210 6.86 1.13 5.96
C TYR A 210 5.57 1.49 6.67
N ARG A 211 5.70 1.87 7.94
CA ARG A 211 4.58 2.26 8.81
C ARG A 211 5.07 3.30 9.80
N VAL A 212 4.36 4.41 9.92
CA VAL A 212 4.68 5.53 10.82
C VAL A 212 4.67 5.05 12.29
N ASP A 213 3.67 4.28 12.67
CA ASP A 213 3.54 3.67 14.00
C ASP A 213 3.29 2.16 13.87
N LYS A 214 4.31 1.37 14.22
CA LYS A 214 4.25 -0.10 14.13
C LYS A 214 3.27 -0.72 15.13
N ALA A 215 3.08 -0.12 16.31
CA ALA A 215 2.20 -0.66 17.35
C ALA A 215 0.73 -0.46 16.98
N ARG A 216 0.32 0.78 16.78
CA ARG A 216 -1.07 1.14 16.42
C ARG A 216 -1.52 0.55 15.10
N SER A 217 -0.60 0.47 14.13
CA SER A 217 -0.89 -0.12 12.82
C SER A 217 -1.07 -1.64 12.86
N ARG A 218 -0.56 -2.37 13.88
CA ARG A 218 -0.81 -3.82 14.04
C ARG A 218 -2.24 -4.07 14.45
N GLU A 219 -2.77 -3.31 15.40
CA GLU A 219 -4.16 -3.42 15.86
C GLU A 219 -5.16 -3.17 14.72
N SER A 220 -4.85 -2.26 13.83
CA SER A 220 -5.70 -1.91 12.70
C SER A 220 -5.39 -2.69 11.39
N GLY A 221 -4.60 -3.77 11.44
CA GLY A 221 -4.46 -4.77 10.36
C GLY A 221 -3.76 -4.31 9.07
N GLY A 222 -3.01 -3.18 9.06
CA GLY A 222 -2.31 -2.70 7.87
C GLY A 222 -1.09 -3.55 7.52
N THR A 223 -0.87 -3.79 6.23
CA THR A 223 0.27 -4.56 5.71
C THR A 223 1.53 -3.71 5.49
N GLY A 224 1.37 -2.38 5.31
CA GLY A 224 2.44 -1.49 4.88
C GLY A 224 2.82 -1.65 3.39
N LEU A 225 2.01 -2.38 2.63
CA LEU A 225 2.24 -2.63 1.20
C LEU A 225 1.28 -1.81 0.31
N GLY A 226 0.12 -1.40 0.82
CA GLY A 226 -0.93 -0.78 0.03
C GLY A 226 -0.48 0.46 -0.74
N LEU A 227 0.25 1.40 -0.11
CA LEU A 227 0.72 2.61 -0.79
C LEU A 227 1.81 2.32 -1.84
N SER A 228 2.70 1.36 -1.59
CA SER A 228 3.70 0.95 -2.57
C SER A 228 3.06 0.28 -3.79
N ILE A 229 2.04 -0.56 -3.57
CA ILE A 229 1.24 -1.16 -4.64
C ILE A 229 0.47 -0.08 -5.41
N ALA A 230 -0.16 0.86 -4.71
CA ALA A 230 -0.90 1.96 -5.33
C ALA A 230 -0.02 2.80 -6.25
N ARG A 231 1.19 3.18 -5.81
CA ARG A 231 2.16 3.91 -6.62
C ARG A 231 2.55 3.16 -7.88
N GLU A 232 2.79 1.85 -7.76
CA GLU A 232 3.21 1.03 -8.88
C GLU A 232 2.09 0.86 -9.92
N ILE A 233 0.86 0.58 -9.48
CA ILE A 233 -0.31 0.52 -10.36
C ILE A 233 -0.49 1.85 -11.10
N LEU A 234 -0.40 2.98 -10.38
CA LEU A 234 -0.53 4.31 -10.99
C LEU A 234 0.58 4.59 -12.00
N SER A 235 1.83 4.20 -11.70
CA SER A 235 2.96 4.33 -12.62
C SER A 235 2.68 3.62 -13.96
N GLN A 236 2.14 2.40 -13.93
CA GLN A 236 1.77 1.65 -15.12
C GLN A 236 0.60 2.29 -15.90
N HIS A 237 -0.22 3.10 -15.23
CA HIS A 237 -1.29 3.91 -15.85
C HIS A 237 -0.84 5.33 -16.22
N ARG A 238 0.46 5.66 -16.12
CA ARG A 238 1.00 7.02 -16.29
C ARG A 238 0.33 8.04 -15.35
N GLY A 239 -0.13 7.56 -14.22
CA GLY A 239 -0.75 8.35 -13.16
C GLY A 239 0.24 8.76 -12.08
N GLU A 240 -0.21 9.62 -11.18
CA GLU A 240 0.57 10.14 -10.07
C GLU A 240 -0.25 10.10 -8.79
N ILE A 241 0.41 9.93 -7.65
CA ILE A 241 -0.15 10.08 -6.32
C ILE A 241 0.65 11.10 -5.53
N LYS A 242 -0.05 12.06 -4.91
CA LYS A 242 0.52 13.06 -3.99
C LYS A 242 -0.16 12.94 -2.64
N ILE A 243 0.63 13.10 -1.59
CA ILE A 243 0.16 13.06 -0.20
C ILE A 243 0.67 14.31 0.48
N ASP A 244 -0.24 15.14 0.94
CA ASP A 244 0.01 16.30 1.79
C ASP A 244 -0.64 16.02 3.15
N SER A 245 0.10 16.23 4.25
CA SER A 245 -0.41 15.92 5.58
C SER A 245 0.22 16.81 6.64
N VAL A 246 -0.58 17.18 7.63
CA VAL A 246 -0.13 17.87 8.83
C VAL A 246 -0.46 17.01 10.05
N TYR A 247 0.55 16.66 10.82
CA TYR A 247 0.38 15.84 12.00
C TYR A 247 -0.55 16.51 13.01
N GLY A 248 -1.62 15.83 13.40
CA GLY A 248 -2.68 16.33 14.26
C GLY A 248 -3.86 17.01 13.54
N GLU A 249 -3.79 17.25 12.22
CA GLU A 249 -4.84 17.95 11.46
C GLU A 249 -5.53 17.07 10.42
N GLY A 250 -4.79 16.11 9.82
CA GLY A 250 -5.31 15.19 8.82
C GLY A 250 -4.43 14.99 7.61
N THR A 251 -4.98 14.32 6.60
CA THR A 251 -4.26 13.95 5.38
C THR A 251 -5.08 14.28 4.15
N ASP A 252 -4.40 14.70 3.09
CA ASP A 252 -4.94 14.96 1.76
C ASP A 252 -4.17 14.12 0.75
N VAL A 253 -4.87 13.19 0.09
CA VAL A 253 -4.28 12.34 -0.93
C VAL A 253 -4.93 12.62 -2.27
N ARG A 254 -4.13 12.99 -3.26
CA ARG A 254 -4.58 13.23 -4.63
C ARG A 254 -3.97 12.21 -5.59
N ILE A 255 -4.84 11.51 -6.32
CA ILE A 255 -4.49 10.62 -7.42
C ILE A 255 -4.87 11.30 -8.73
N THR A 256 -3.97 11.29 -9.70
CA THR A 256 -4.19 11.87 -11.03
C THR A 256 -3.92 10.83 -12.11
N LEU A 257 -4.79 10.76 -13.11
CA LEU A 257 -4.67 9.85 -14.26
C LEU A 257 -4.87 10.61 -15.57
N PRO A 258 -4.23 10.21 -16.66
CA PRO A 258 -4.55 10.76 -17.98
C PRO A 258 -5.98 10.45 -18.36
N ALA A 259 -6.71 11.46 -18.85
CA ALA A 259 -8.01 11.25 -19.48
C ALA A 259 -7.85 10.45 -20.79
N ALA A 260 -8.85 9.61 -21.09
CA ALA A 260 -8.88 8.93 -22.37
C ALA A 260 -8.96 9.96 -23.51
N PRO A 261 -8.30 9.72 -24.65
CA PRO A 261 -8.44 10.58 -25.82
C PRO A 261 -9.92 10.57 -26.28
N PRO A 262 -10.41 11.67 -26.87
CA PRO A 262 -11.76 11.71 -27.40
C PRO A 262 -11.96 10.58 -28.42
N GLU A 263 -13.17 10.02 -28.45
CA GLU A 263 -13.54 9.07 -29.50
C GLU A 263 -13.52 9.81 -30.86
N LYS A 264 -12.87 9.20 -31.84
CA LYS A 264 -12.80 9.74 -33.21
C LYS A 264 -14.13 9.54 -33.91
#